data_1f7db83dcddad6b343425b399e894d8f
#
_entry.id   1f7db83dcddad6b343425b399e894d8f
#
_cell.length_a   1.000
_cell.length_b   1.000
_cell.length_c   1.000
_cell.angle_alpha   90.00
_cell.angle_beta   90.00
_cell.angle_gamma   90.00
#
_symmetry.space_group_name_H-M   'P 1'
#
loop_
_entity.id
_entity.type
_entity.pdbx_description
1 polymer ?
#
loop_
_entity_poly.entity_id
_entity_poly.type
_entity_poly.pdbx_seq_one_letter_code
_entity_poly.pdbx_strand_id
1 'polypeptide(L)'
;MHVPLVDDTKEMINENILKYFKKGSKLINLSRGPIINNGDVINALKEGVIDRFVTDFPTQELVDRSKKFGDVILLPHLGASTSEAEINCAVMAANQTKDFVLNGNIINSVNFPRIRLSRSTDYRLVVINKNEPGLIGKIADCLASHQLNISDMVNKSRDGIAINLIDLDTKPNIQIEKEIKKIEHILSVRSC
;
A
#
# COMPACT_ATOMS: atom_id res chain seq x y z
N MET A 1 -8.79 -17.31 -1.59
CA MET A 1 -7.83 -16.39 -2.25
C MET A 1 -7.48 -15.29 -1.27
N HIS A 2 -6.21 -14.84 -1.26
CA HIS A 2 -5.68 -13.82 -0.34
C HIS A 2 -4.60 -12.95 -0.99
N VAL A 3 -4.81 -12.54 -2.24
CA VAL A 3 -3.90 -11.63 -2.95
C VAL A 3 -4.49 -10.23 -3.02
N PRO A 4 -3.67 -9.16 -3.06
CA PRO A 4 -4.16 -7.81 -3.30
C PRO A 4 -4.67 -7.67 -4.74
N LEU A 5 -5.52 -6.68 -4.99
CA LEU A 5 -5.89 -6.29 -6.35
C LEU A 5 -4.82 -5.34 -6.90
N VAL A 6 -4.10 -5.81 -7.88
CA VAL A 6 -3.12 -5.08 -8.71
C VAL A 6 -3.33 -5.48 -10.17
N ASP A 7 -2.65 -4.83 -11.11
CA ASP A 7 -2.84 -5.12 -12.54
C ASP A 7 -2.62 -6.61 -12.86
N ASP A 8 -1.60 -7.24 -12.28
CA ASP A 8 -1.27 -8.65 -12.49
C ASP A 8 -2.29 -9.63 -11.86
N THR A 9 -3.08 -9.20 -10.91
CA THR A 9 -4.08 -10.05 -10.22
C THR A 9 -5.51 -9.78 -10.63
N LYS A 10 -5.74 -8.73 -11.44
CA LYS A 10 -7.06 -8.44 -11.99
C LYS A 10 -7.48 -9.57 -12.95
N GLU A 11 -8.70 -10.09 -12.71
CA GLU A 11 -9.24 -11.24 -13.45
C GLU A 11 -8.28 -12.44 -13.55
N MET A 12 -7.41 -12.61 -12.54
CA MET A 12 -6.46 -13.70 -12.45
C MET A 12 -7.17 -15.07 -12.50
N ILE A 13 -8.36 -15.18 -11.93
CA ILE A 13 -9.20 -16.36 -12.05
C ILE A 13 -10.19 -16.12 -13.20
N ASN A 14 -9.84 -16.71 -14.33
CA ASN A 14 -10.59 -16.66 -15.59
C ASN A 14 -10.64 -18.05 -16.22
N GLU A 15 -11.27 -18.16 -17.38
CA GLU A 15 -11.39 -19.40 -18.16
C GLU A 15 -10.04 -20.13 -18.32
N ASN A 16 -8.96 -19.40 -18.62
CA ASN A 16 -7.63 -19.98 -18.86
C ASN A 16 -7.05 -20.66 -17.62
N ILE A 17 -7.37 -20.19 -16.44
CA ILE A 17 -6.91 -20.78 -15.17
C ILE A 17 -7.89 -21.86 -14.71
N LEU A 18 -9.20 -21.64 -14.87
CA LEU A 18 -10.23 -22.59 -14.44
C LEU A 18 -10.14 -23.95 -15.13
N LYS A 19 -9.64 -24.01 -16.36
CA LYS A 19 -9.40 -25.29 -17.07
C LYS A 19 -8.40 -26.23 -16.39
N TYR A 20 -7.54 -25.71 -15.50
CA TYR A 20 -6.61 -26.52 -14.72
C TYR A 20 -7.18 -26.97 -13.36
N PHE A 21 -8.38 -26.53 -13.03
CA PHE A 21 -9.02 -26.94 -11.78
C PHE A 21 -9.50 -28.38 -11.87
N LYS A 22 -9.40 -29.09 -10.75
CA LYS A 22 -9.97 -30.42 -10.66
C LYS A 22 -11.50 -30.30 -10.63
N LYS A 23 -12.18 -31.21 -11.31
CA LYS A 23 -13.65 -31.30 -11.29
C LYS A 23 -14.16 -31.37 -9.86
N GLY A 24 -15.17 -30.58 -9.53
CA GLY A 24 -15.72 -30.47 -8.17
C GLY A 24 -14.93 -29.59 -7.21
N SER A 25 -14.00 -28.77 -7.73
CA SER A 25 -13.26 -27.81 -6.89
C SER A 25 -14.19 -26.80 -6.23
N LYS A 26 -13.77 -26.30 -5.06
CA LYS A 26 -14.47 -25.24 -4.33
C LYS A 26 -13.63 -23.97 -4.37
N LEU A 27 -14.23 -22.84 -4.76
CA LEU A 27 -13.58 -21.55 -4.87
C LEU A 27 -14.10 -20.62 -3.77
N ILE A 28 -13.19 -20.00 -3.03
CA ILE A 28 -13.51 -19.00 -2.00
C ILE A 28 -12.74 -17.72 -2.29
N ASN A 29 -13.46 -16.61 -2.47
CA ASN A 29 -12.88 -15.29 -2.61
C ASN A 29 -13.48 -14.30 -1.62
N LEU A 30 -12.72 -13.98 -0.58
CA LEU A 30 -13.01 -12.96 0.42
C LEU A 30 -11.93 -11.86 0.40
N SER A 31 -11.18 -11.73 -0.71
CA SER A 31 -10.10 -10.75 -0.83
C SER A 31 -10.53 -9.50 -1.60
N ARG A 32 -10.72 -9.59 -2.92
CA ARG A 32 -11.22 -8.51 -3.78
C ARG A 32 -12.04 -9.08 -4.94
N GLY A 33 -13.19 -8.49 -5.24
CA GLY A 33 -14.09 -8.95 -6.30
C GLY A 33 -13.42 -9.05 -7.68
N PRO A 34 -12.76 -7.99 -8.18
CA PRO A 34 -12.19 -7.97 -9.54
C PRO A 34 -11.00 -8.92 -9.78
N ILE A 35 -10.58 -9.71 -8.80
CA ILE A 35 -9.59 -10.78 -9.00
C ILE A 35 -10.20 -11.94 -9.79
N ILE A 36 -11.52 -12.05 -9.81
CA ILE A 36 -12.27 -13.13 -10.44
C ILE A 36 -13.09 -12.57 -11.61
N ASN A 37 -13.06 -13.25 -12.75
CA ASN A 37 -14.05 -13.08 -13.80
C ASN A 37 -15.30 -13.90 -13.43
N ASN A 38 -16.36 -13.21 -13.01
CA ASN A 38 -17.58 -13.86 -12.54
C ASN A 38 -18.30 -14.68 -13.64
N GLY A 39 -18.24 -14.21 -14.90
CA GLY A 39 -18.83 -14.93 -16.03
C GLY A 39 -18.19 -16.30 -16.23
N ASP A 40 -16.87 -16.36 -16.19
CA ASP A 40 -16.09 -17.59 -16.35
C ASP A 40 -16.33 -18.55 -15.17
N VAL A 41 -16.43 -18.02 -13.93
CA VAL A 41 -16.76 -18.83 -12.76
C VAL A 41 -18.18 -19.40 -12.86
N ILE A 42 -19.15 -18.62 -13.33
CA ILE A 42 -20.51 -19.10 -13.56
C ILE A 42 -20.54 -20.23 -14.60
N ASN A 43 -19.73 -20.13 -15.66
CA ASN A 43 -19.60 -21.21 -16.65
C ASN A 43 -18.94 -22.45 -16.05
N ALA A 44 -17.88 -22.30 -15.28
CA ALA A 44 -17.21 -23.40 -14.58
C ALA A 44 -18.14 -24.11 -13.57
N LEU A 45 -19.06 -23.37 -12.93
CA LEU A 45 -20.11 -23.94 -12.09
C LEU A 45 -21.15 -24.74 -12.90
N LYS A 46 -21.52 -24.27 -14.11
CA LYS A 46 -22.44 -25.01 -15.00
C LYS A 46 -21.82 -26.33 -15.49
N GLU A 47 -20.53 -26.31 -15.76
CA GLU A 47 -19.77 -27.47 -16.25
C GLU A 47 -19.33 -28.44 -15.14
N GLY A 48 -19.55 -28.07 -13.88
CA GLY A 48 -19.15 -28.86 -12.70
C GLY A 48 -17.64 -28.91 -12.47
N VAL A 49 -16.88 -28.00 -13.07
CA VAL A 49 -15.47 -27.77 -12.74
C VAL A 49 -15.37 -27.19 -11.34
N ILE A 50 -16.20 -26.21 -11.04
CA ILE A 50 -16.42 -25.71 -9.67
C ILE A 50 -17.72 -26.29 -9.13
N ASP A 51 -17.69 -26.85 -7.92
CA ASP A 51 -18.88 -27.34 -7.19
C ASP A 51 -19.52 -26.22 -6.37
N ARG A 52 -18.71 -25.36 -5.75
CA ARG A 52 -19.15 -24.24 -4.92
C ARG A 52 -18.29 -23.01 -5.09
N PHE A 53 -18.95 -21.85 -5.17
CA PHE A 53 -18.30 -20.55 -5.11
C PHE A 53 -18.80 -19.76 -3.90
N VAL A 54 -17.87 -19.32 -3.04
CA VAL A 54 -18.16 -18.50 -1.85
C VAL A 54 -17.50 -17.14 -2.03
N THR A 55 -18.26 -16.07 -1.89
CA THR A 55 -17.73 -14.69 -2.00
C THR A 55 -18.57 -13.72 -1.17
N ASP A 56 -17.95 -12.62 -0.75
CA ASP A 56 -18.58 -11.44 -0.15
C ASP A 56 -18.62 -10.22 -1.10
N PHE A 57 -18.48 -10.50 -2.42
CA PHE A 57 -18.61 -9.52 -3.49
C PHE A 57 -19.81 -9.87 -4.39
N PRO A 58 -21.05 -9.60 -3.95
CA PRO A 58 -22.24 -9.95 -4.72
C PRO A 58 -22.34 -9.12 -6.00
N THR A 59 -22.63 -9.79 -7.11
CA THR A 59 -23.12 -9.19 -8.35
C THR A 59 -24.52 -9.72 -8.63
N GLN A 60 -25.29 -9.02 -9.48
CA GLN A 60 -26.65 -9.46 -9.78
C GLN A 60 -26.69 -10.88 -10.33
N GLU A 61 -25.76 -11.24 -11.21
CA GLU A 61 -25.65 -12.58 -11.80
C GLU A 61 -25.38 -13.67 -10.75
N LEU A 62 -24.50 -13.38 -9.78
CA LEU A 62 -24.21 -14.31 -8.67
C LEU A 62 -25.41 -14.44 -7.73
N VAL A 63 -26.15 -13.35 -7.49
CA VAL A 63 -27.38 -13.38 -6.68
C VAL A 63 -28.44 -14.26 -7.36
N ASP A 64 -28.66 -14.08 -8.65
CA ASP A 64 -29.66 -14.83 -9.41
C ASP A 64 -29.27 -16.32 -9.48
N ARG A 65 -27.99 -16.62 -9.66
CA ARG A 65 -27.50 -18.00 -9.65
C ARG A 65 -27.64 -18.64 -8.28
N SER A 66 -27.26 -17.93 -7.22
CA SER A 66 -27.40 -18.40 -5.84
C SER A 66 -28.82 -18.83 -5.51
N LYS A 67 -29.81 -17.99 -5.89
CA LYS A 67 -31.24 -18.28 -5.68
C LYS A 67 -31.73 -19.49 -6.48
N LYS A 68 -31.20 -19.68 -7.70
CA LYS A 68 -31.68 -20.72 -8.61
C LYS A 68 -31.05 -22.09 -8.37
N PHE A 69 -29.77 -22.14 -8.04
CA PHE A 69 -29.00 -23.38 -8.00
C PHE A 69 -28.39 -23.69 -6.62
N GLY A 70 -28.22 -22.67 -5.77
CA GLY A 70 -27.63 -22.83 -4.43
C GLY A 70 -26.14 -23.18 -4.41
N ASP A 71 -25.45 -23.11 -5.55
CA ASP A 71 -24.03 -23.42 -5.72
C ASP A 71 -23.11 -22.21 -5.53
N VAL A 72 -23.69 -21.00 -5.38
CA VAL A 72 -23.03 -19.77 -4.97
C VAL A 72 -23.49 -19.38 -3.57
N ILE A 73 -22.56 -19.19 -2.66
CA ILE A 73 -22.81 -18.71 -1.30
C ILE A 73 -22.32 -17.27 -1.21
N LEU A 74 -23.25 -16.36 -0.96
CA LEU A 74 -22.96 -14.94 -0.81
C LEU A 74 -22.93 -14.57 0.67
N LEU A 75 -21.86 -13.97 1.10
CA LEU A 75 -21.66 -13.49 2.47
C LEU A 75 -21.74 -11.96 2.52
N PRO A 76 -22.11 -11.36 3.64
CA PRO A 76 -21.93 -9.93 3.83
C PRO A 76 -20.44 -9.59 3.92
N HIS A 77 -20.04 -8.42 3.37
CA HIS A 77 -18.66 -7.97 3.35
C HIS A 77 -18.27 -7.38 4.72
N LEU A 78 -17.91 -8.25 5.68
CA LEU A 78 -17.66 -7.90 7.09
C LEU A 78 -16.23 -8.24 7.54
N GLY A 79 -15.27 -8.29 6.62
CA GLY A 79 -13.91 -8.80 6.88
C GLY A 79 -13.10 -8.07 7.99
N ALA A 80 -13.49 -6.86 8.40
CA ALA A 80 -12.84 -6.11 9.48
C ALA A 80 -13.86 -5.40 10.38
N SER A 81 -15.06 -5.93 10.50
CA SER A 81 -16.21 -5.27 11.16
C SER A 81 -16.55 -5.87 12.52
N THR A 82 -15.59 -6.48 13.20
CA THR A 82 -15.73 -6.79 14.63
C THR A 82 -15.28 -5.58 15.43
N SER A 83 -15.89 -5.32 16.59
CA SER A 83 -15.51 -4.21 17.47
C SER A 83 -14.01 -4.19 17.79
N GLU A 84 -13.41 -5.35 17.99
CA GLU A 84 -11.97 -5.49 18.24
C GLU A 84 -11.14 -5.09 17.00
N ALA A 85 -11.53 -5.52 15.81
CA ALA A 85 -10.84 -5.18 14.57
C ALA A 85 -10.93 -3.68 14.27
N GLU A 86 -12.09 -3.05 14.49
CA GLU A 86 -12.29 -1.61 14.30
C GLU A 86 -11.42 -0.79 15.26
N ILE A 87 -11.38 -1.17 16.54
CA ILE A 87 -10.51 -0.50 17.54
C ILE A 87 -9.05 -0.67 17.16
N ASN A 88 -8.61 -1.88 16.81
CA ASN A 88 -7.22 -2.15 16.43
C ASN A 88 -6.81 -1.37 15.16
N CYS A 89 -7.69 -1.30 14.15
CA CYS A 89 -7.46 -0.52 12.94
C CYS A 89 -7.35 0.98 13.27
N ALA A 90 -8.22 1.53 14.09
CA ALA A 90 -8.20 2.93 14.48
C ALA A 90 -6.92 3.28 15.27
N VAL A 91 -6.55 2.47 16.25
CA VAL A 91 -5.32 2.66 17.05
C VAL A 91 -4.08 2.55 16.16
N MET A 92 -4.04 1.55 15.27
CA MET A 92 -2.91 1.37 14.35
C MET A 92 -2.78 2.57 13.39
N ALA A 93 -3.87 3.00 12.78
CA ALA A 93 -3.89 4.15 11.88
C ALA A 93 -3.44 5.43 12.59
N ALA A 94 -3.96 5.69 13.80
CA ALA A 94 -3.57 6.85 14.61
C ALA A 94 -2.07 6.83 14.95
N ASN A 95 -1.53 5.69 15.39
CA ASN A 95 -0.12 5.56 15.73
C ASN A 95 0.80 5.73 14.51
N GLN A 96 0.43 5.16 13.37
CA GLN A 96 1.20 5.31 12.12
C GLN A 96 1.17 6.75 11.61
N THR A 97 0.01 7.40 11.65
CA THR A 97 -0.13 8.81 11.29
C THR A 97 0.69 9.71 12.22
N LYS A 98 0.62 9.47 13.52
CA LYS A 98 1.43 10.19 14.53
C LYS A 98 2.92 10.03 14.25
N ASP A 99 3.40 8.81 14.01
CA ASP A 99 4.82 8.54 13.74
C ASP A 99 5.27 9.19 12.42
N PHE A 100 4.41 9.17 11.39
CA PHE A 100 4.68 9.89 10.15
C PHE A 100 4.76 11.40 10.35
N VAL A 101 3.81 11.99 11.06
CA VAL A 101 3.76 13.46 11.27
C VAL A 101 4.94 13.92 12.11
N LEU A 102 5.22 13.23 13.22
CA LEU A 102 6.25 13.66 14.19
C LEU A 102 7.67 13.23 13.80
N ASN A 103 7.82 12.12 13.11
CA ASN A 103 9.13 11.50 12.85
C ASN A 103 9.43 11.25 11.37
N GLY A 104 8.46 11.43 10.48
CA GLY A 104 8.63 11.10 9.06
C GLY A 104 8.67 9.61 8.74
N ASN A 105 8.57 8.73 9.73
CA ASN A 105 8.59 7.29 9.54
C ASN A 105 7.39 6.82 8.73
N ILE A 106 7.60 5.87 7.81
CA ILE A 106 6.55 5.30 6.99
C ILE A 106 6.52 3.79 7.16
N ILE A 107 5.38 3.30 7.63
CA ILE A 107 5.12 1.88 7.85
C ILE A 107 3.81 1.51 7.16
N ASN A 108 3.76 0.36 6.49
CA ASN A 108 2.56 -0.16 5.83
C ASN A 108 1.95 0.75 4.75
N SER A 109 2.75 1.61 4.12
CA SER A 109 2.29 2.41 2.99
C SER A 109 2.18 1.54 1.71
N VAL A 110 1.16 1.81 0.90
CA VAL A 110 0.97 1.12 -0.39
C VAL A 110 1.77 1.75 -1.53
N ASN A 111 2.11 3.05 -1.42
CA ASN A 111 2.74 3.85 -2.47
C ASN A 111 4.13 4.38 -2.10
N PHE A 112 4.56 4.27 -0.85
CA PHE A 112 5.89 4.68 -0.41
C PHE A 112 6.70 3.48 0.12
N PRO A 113 8.03 3.53 0.04
CA PRO A 113 8.88 2.51 0.66
C PRO A 113 8.74 2.54 2.18
N ARG A 114 8.89 1.37 2.81
CA ARG A 114 9.00 1.32 4.27
C ARG A 114 10.32 1.97 4.68
N ILE A 115 10.24 3.01 5.50
CA ILE A 115 11.39 3.73 6.02
C ILE A 115 11.20 4.06 7.50
N ARG A 116 12.22 3.83 8.29
CA ARG A 116 12.25 4.18 9.70
C ARG A 116 13.66 4.56 10.10
N LEU A 117 13.76 5.66 10.83
CA LEU A 117 14.98 6.11 11.47
C LEU A 117 14.63 6.50 12.90
N SER A 118 15.29 5.87 13.90
CA SER A 118 15.20 6.33 15.28
C SER A 118 15.83 7.71 15.37
N ARG A 119 15.20 8.64 16.09
CA ARG A 119 15.78 9.99 16.23
C ARG A 119 17.13 9.92 16.95
N SER A 120 18.13 10.52 16.34
CA SER A 120 19.44 10.78 16.94
C SER A 120 19.52 12.22 17.48
N THR A 121 18.67 13.14 16.97
CA THR A 121 18.64 14.56 17.35
C THR A 121 17.18 15.07 17.38
N ASP A 122 16.99 16.29 17.90
CA ASP A 122 15.67 16.95 17.94
C ASP A 122 15.21 17.50 16.58
N TYR A 123 16.13 17.57 15.61
CA TYR A 123 15.87 18.22 14.33
C TYR A 123 15.97 17.22 13.20
N ARG A 124 14.86 17.04 12.48
CA ARG A 124 14.78 16.13 11.34
C ARG A 124 14.18 16.82 10.12
N LEU A 125 14.81 16.64 8.97
CA LEU A 125 14.21 16.93 7.68
C LEU A 125 13.69 15.63 7.05
N VAL A 126 12.51 15.71 6.47
CA VAL A 126 11.91 14.67 5.61
C VAL A 126 11.87 15.22 4.21
N VAL A 127 12.60 14.60 3.29
CA VAL A 127 12.68 15.00 1.90
C VAL A 127 12.14 13.89 1.01
N ILE A 128 11.15 14.21 0.19
CA ILE A 128 10.58 13.30 -0.82
C ILE A 128 11.02 13.81 -2.19
N ASN A 129 11.59 12.93 -3.01
CA ASN A 129 12.10 13.26 -4.33
C ASN A 129 11.88 12.12 -5.34
N LYS A 130 12.05 12.42 -6.64
CA LYS A 130 12.19 11.36 -7.64
C LYS A 130 13.47 10.58 -7.37
N ASN A 131 13.47 9.29 -7.66
CA ASN A 131 14.64 8.43 -7.48
C ASN A 131 15.62 8.64 -8.65
N GLU A 132 16.35 9.75 -8.64
CA GLU A 132 17.29 10.13 -9.67
C GLU A 132 18.73 10.23 -9.12
N PRO A 133 19.75 9.90 -9.92
CA PRO A 133 21.15 9.99 -9.49
C PRO A 133 21.55 11.40 -9.05
N GLY A 134 22.39 11.49 -8.02
CA GLY A 134 23.00 12.74 -7.55
C GLY A 134 22.12 13.60 -6.64
N LEU A 135 20.83 13.29 -6.43
CA LEU A 135 19.95 14.13 -5.60
C LEU A 135 20.35 14.12 -4.12
N ILE A 136 20.81 13.00 -3.57
CA ILE A 136 21.32 12.94 -2.20
C ILE A 136 22.51 13.88 -2.04
N GLY A 137 23.43 13.89 -3.01
CA GLY A 137 24.57 14.82 -3.02
C GLY A 137 24.12 16.28 -3.01
N LYS A 138 23.20 16.68 -3.91
CA LYS A 138 22.66 18.04 -3.95
C LYS A 138 21.99 18.48 -2.65
N ILE A 139 21.27 17.56 -1.98
CA ILE A 139 20.66 17.83 -0.67
C ILE A 139 21.76 18.02 0.38
N ALA A 140 22.77 17.15 0.42
CA ALA A 140 23.88 17.25 1.36
C ALA A 140 24.71 18.53 1.13
N ASP A 141 25.00 18.88 -0.11
CA ASP A 141 25.71 20.13 -0.47
C ASP A 141 24.92 21.37 -0.02
N CYS A 142 23.60 21.38 -0.19
CA CYS A 142 22.75 22.46 0.28
C CYS A 142 22.82 22.57 1.82
N LEU A 143 22.75 21.49 2.55
CA LEU A 143 22.88 21.49 4.01
C LEU A 143 24.26 21.96 4.45
N ALA A 144 25.32 21.49 3.80
CA ALA A 144 26.70 21.87 4.07
C ALA A 144 26.96 23.37 3.83
N SER A 145 26.41 23.96 2.77
CA SER A 145 26.50 25.40 2.49
C SER A 145 25.91 26.27 3.60
N HIS A 146 24.97 25.72 4.37
CA HIS A 146 24.39 26.38 5.55
C HIS A 146 25.01 25.91 6.88
N GLN A 147 26.17 25.22 6.82
CA GLN A 147 26.89 24.71 7.98
C GLN A 147 26.06 23.77 8.88
N LEU A 148 25.10 23.06 8.27
CA LEU A 148 24.32 22.04 8.95
C LEU A 148 24.97 20.67 8.80
N ASN A 149 25.30 20.06 9.92
CA ASN A 149 25.86 18.72 9.95
C ASN A 149 24.75 17.68 10.02
N ILE A 150 24.91 16.60 9.24
CA ILE A 150 24.03 15.42 9.24
C ILE A 150 24.53 14.45 10.30
N SER A 151 23.73 14.25 11.34
CA SER A 151 24.04 13.27 12.42
C SER A 151 23.70 11.86 12.01
N ASP A 152 22.58 11.68 11.32
CA ASP A 152 22.13 10.37 10.80
C ASP A 152 21.24 10.59 9.57
N MET A 153 21.24 9.60 8.67
CA MET A 153 20.46 9.69 7.44
C MET A 153 20.07 8.31 6.94
N VAL A 154 18.84 8.17 6.50
CA VAL A 154 18.38 7.01 5.75
C VAL A 154 17.67 7.45 4.48
N ASN A 155 17.99 6.77 3.37
CA ASN A 155 17.31 6.88 2.09
C ASN A 155 16.67 5.54 1.73
N LYS A 156 15.43 5.58 1.26
CA LYS A 156 14.73 4.43 0.69
C LYS A 156 13.96 4.85 -0.55
N SER A 157 13.95 4.00 -1.56
CA SER A 157 13.22 4.23 -2.79
C SER A 157 12.30 3.07 -3.16
N ARG A 158 11.22 3.41 -3.89
CA ARG A 158 10.27 2.48 -4.49
C ARG A 158 9.59 3.17 -5.67
N ASP A 159 9.47 2.46 -6.80
CA ASP A 159 8.67 2.89 -7.96
C ASP A 159 8.96 4.34 -8.43
N GLY A 160 10.25 4.71 -8.50
CA GLY A 160 10.67 6.03 -8.96
C GLY A 160 10.57 7.17 -7.93
N ILE A 161 10.13 6.90 -6.70
CA ILE A 161 10.09 7.86 -5.59
C ILE A 161 11.11 7.45 -4.52
N ALA A 162 11.86 8.41 -4.00
CA ALA A 162 12.75 8.25 -2.87
C ALA A 162 12.32 9.13 -1.70
N ILE A 163 12.58 8.65 -0.48
CA ILE A 163 12.38 9.38 0.76
C ILE A 163 13.69 9.39 1.53
N ASN A 164 14.02 10.55 2.07
CA ASN A 164 15.15 10.73 2.95
C ASN A 164 14.66 11.21 4.32
N LEU A 165 15.09 10.54 5.38
CA LEU A 165 15.01 11.04 6.74
C LEU A 165 16.40 11.47 7.13
N ILE A 166 16.58 12.73 7.53
CA ILE A 166 17.88 13.37 7.77
C ILE A 166 17.83 14.03 9.14
N ASP A 167 18.59 13.51 10.10
CA ASP A 167 18.75 14.12 11.41
C ASP A 167 19.91 15.12 11.37
N LEU A 168 19.68 16.31 11.91
CA LEU A 168 20.61 17.44 11.92
C LEU A 168 21.02 17.80 13.33
N ASP A 169 22.26 18.22 13.53
CA ASP A 169 22.77 18.66 14.84
C ASP A 169 22.11 19.95 15.32
N THR A 170 21.68 20.80 14.39
CA THR A 170 21.11 22.11 14.70
C THR A 170 19.81 22.33 13.93
N LYS A 171 19.00 23.25 14.44
CA LYS A 171 17.68 23.55 13.84
C LYS A 171 17.82 24.16 12.45
N PRO A 172 17.27 23.55 11.41
CA PRO A 172 17.21 24.16 10.09
C PRO A 172 16.29 25.39 10.13
N ASN A 173 16.66 26.46 9.44
CA ASN A 173 15.76 27.58 9.23
C ASN A 173 14.83 27.31 8.04
N ILE A 174 13.74 28.06 7.95
CA ILE A 174 12.74 27.89 6.88
C ILE A 174 13.29 28.18 5.48
N GLN A 175 14.38 28.91 5.38
CA GLN A 175 15.03 29.21 4.11
C GLN A 175 15.64 27.95 3.50
N ILE A 176 16.22 27.10 4.31
CA ILE A 176 16.83 25.82 3.90
C ILE A 176 15.79 24.89 3.25
N GLU A 177 14.60 24.78 3.88
CA GLU A 177 13.51 24.00 3.29
C GLU A 177 13.10 24.52 1.92
N LYS A 178 13.05 25.86 1.75
CA LYS A 178 12.72 26.50 0.48
C LYS A 178 13.83 26.28 -0.57
N GLU A 179 15.09 26.27 -0.18
CA GLU A 179 16.22 26.06 -1.07
C GLU A 179 16.29 24.59 -1.52
N ILE A 180 16.16 23.66 -0.61
CA ILE A 180 16.08 22.23 -0.96
C ILE A 180 14.90 21.98 -1.90
N LYS A 181 13.74 22.60 -1.64
CA LYS A 181 12.55 22.47 -2.48
C LYS A 181 12.73 22.98 -3.91
N LYS A 182 13.67 23.91 -4.15
CA LYS A 182 14.00 24.42 -5.50
C LYS A 182 14.91 23.46 -6.29
N ILE A 183 15.54 22.49 -5.65
CA ILE A 183 16.34 21.49 -6.34
C ILE A 183 15.39 20.68 -7.24
N GLU A 184 15.76 20.59 -8.51
CA GLU A 184 14.96 19.83 -9.50
C GLU A 184 14.70 18.40 -9.00
N HIS A 185 13.49 17.88 -9.23
CA HIS A 185 13.02 16.57 -8.80
C HIS A 185 12.76 16.40 -7.29
N ILE A 186 12.89 17.45 -6.48
CA ILE A 186 12.38 17.44 -5.11
C ILE A 186 10.86 17.65 -5.13
N LEU A 187 10.12 16.76 -4.51
CA LEU A 187 8.66 16.78 -4.47
C LEU A 187 8.13 17.46 -3.21
N SER A 188 8.75 17.18 -2.07
CA SER A 188 8.36 17.74 -0.78
C SER A 188 9.54 17.82 0.18
N VAL A 189 9.54 18.85 1.01
CA VAL A 189 10.48 19.03 2.14
C VAL A 189 9.69 19.49 3.35
N ARG A 190 9.96 18.92 4.50
CA ARG A 190 9.41 19.41 5.77
C ARG A 190 10.32 19.09 6.94
N SER A 191 10.30 19.94 7.93
CA SER A 191 10.87 19.65 9.27
C SER A 191 9.88 18.88 10.15
N CYS A 192 10.41 18.05 11.05
CA CYS A 192 9.68 17.33 12.08
C CYS A 192 10.30 17.61 13.45
#